data_4111035f8e79d8b3eb3ca687609936ac
#
_entry.id   4111035f8e79d8b3eb3ca687609936ac
#
_cell.length_a   1.000
_cell.length_b   1.000
_cell.length_c   1.000
_cell.angle_alpha   90.00
_cell.angle_beta   90.00
_cell.angle_gamma   90.00
#
_symmetry.space_group_name_H-M   'P 1'
#
loop_
_entity.id
_entity.type
_entity.pdbx_description
1 polymer ?
#
loop_
_entity_poly.entity_id
_entity_poly.type
_entity_poly.pdbx_seq_one_letter_code
_entity_poly.pdbx_strand_id
1 'polypeptide(L)'
;MKIAAVYSIYNEEDYIEYSIRSIYDFVDKIVISLGQAPYIAYNPKARQTVTERDRTKEIVQRLAHKDNKFHIIEGLWSSETEHRNAGMKYCLENDFDYYLLIDADEVYRKDHLQAVSKRIAANPQVGTFVIRCPIFWRSFKYRIPPQRIAWCPRRIFKITRKRNILGIKLPYDCRFIGENKTNSLGEVMHIPPEEAVFYHFSYAKTPKVMKEKLSTFSHAHEILDGWYDNVWSRWSPNSDMRNIHPTEPTKFPAAEYREPDDLPEVMKSHPYYNMEVIE
;
A
#
# COMPACT_ATOMS: atom_id res chain seq x y z
N MET A 1 0.97 -23.84 -0.87
CA MET A 1 0.97 -22.52 -0.20
C MET A 1 0.02 -21.63 -0.99
N LYS A 2 -1.07 -21.22 -0.35
CA LYS A 2 -2.08 -20.34 -0.96
C LYS A 2 -1.92 -18.92 -0.39
N ILE A 3 -1.77 -17.95 -1.27
CA ILE A 3 -1.58 -16.53 -0.92
C ILE A 3 -2.75 -15.72 -1.46
N ALA A 4 -3.38 -14.89 -0.61
CA ALA A 4 -4.33 -13.90 -1.05
C ALA A 4 -3.71 -12.49 -0.98
N ALA A 5 -3.88 -11.67 -2.01
CA ALA A 5 -3.67 -10.22 -1.90
C ALA A 5 -4.90 -9.57 -1.30
N VAL A 6 -4.72 -8.67 -0.36
CA VAL A 6 -5.81 -7.94 0.31
C VAL A 6 -5.61 -6.44 0.09
N TYR A 7 -6.53 -5.86 -0.64
CA TYR A 7 -6.62 -4.43 -0.93
C TYR A 7 -7.73 -3.77 -0.10
N SER A 8 -7.47 -2.59 0.42
CA SER A 8 -8.47 -1.70 1.01
C SER A 8 -8.40 -0.36 0.30
N ILE A 9 -9.32 -0.12 -0.63
CA ILE A 9 -9.22 0.98 -1.60
C ILE A 9 -10.41 1.91 -1.61
N TYR A 10 -10.10 3.19 -1.87
CA TYR A 10 -11.06 4.26 -2.11
C TYR A 10 -10.39 5.33 -2.99
N ASN A 11 -10.94 5.60 -4.19
CA ASN A 11 -10.40 6.59 -5.15
C ASN A 11 -8.89 6.43 -5.43
N GLU A 12 -8.53 5.37 -6.17
CA GLU A 12 -7.15 5.00 -6.51
C GLU A 12 -7.00 4.62 -7.99
N GLU A 13 -7.74 5.32 -8.88
CA GLU A 13 -7.78 5.00 -10.34
C GLU A 13 -6.41 5.06 -11.00
N ASP A 14 -5.50 5.92 -10.52
CA ASP A 14 -4.19 6.13 -11.13
C ASP A 14 -3.31 4.85 -11.11
N TYR A 15 -3.39 4.06 -10.04
CA TYR A 15 -2.43 2.98 -9.81
C TYR A 15 -3.04 1.59 -9.68
N ILE A 16 -4.32 1.45 -9.31
CA ILE A 16 -4.90 0.15 -8.94
C ILE A 16 -4.75 -0.93 -10.01
N GLU A 17 -4.90 -0.60 -11.29
CA GLU A 17 -4.72 -1.56 -12.36
C GLU A 17 -3.28 -2.07 -12.45
N TYR A 18 -2.30 -1.17 -12.33
CA TYR A 18 -0.87 -1.51 -12.37
C TYR A 18 -0.46 -2.33 -11.16
N SER A 19 -0.96 -1.98 -9.98
CA SER A 19 -0.75 -2.74 -8.76
C SER A 19 -1.25 -4.18 -8.90
N ILE A 20 -2.51 -4.37 -9.30
CA ILE A 20 -3.12 -5.69 -9.51
C ILE A 20 -2.34 -6.50 -10.53
N ARG A 21 -2.02 -5.93 -11.69
CA ARG A 21 -1.26 -6.63 -12.75
C ARG A 21 0.12 -7.09 -12.27
N SER A 22 0.76 -6.30 -11.40
CA SER A 22 2.11 -6.61 -10.91
C SER A 22 2.16 -7.85 -10.01
N ILE A 23 1.08 -8.16 -9.30
CA ILE A 23 1.03 -9.28 -8.35
C ILE A 23 0.16 -10.45 -8.85
N TYR A 24 -0.47 -10.29 -9.99
CA TYR A 24 -1.50 -11.23 -10.47
C TYR A 24 -1.01 -12.68 -10.51
N ASP A 25 0.18 -12.94 -11.04
CA ASP A 25 0.76 -14.29 -11.14
C ASP A 25 1.27 -14.83 -9.78
N PHE A 26 1.48 -13.95 -8.82
CA PHE A 26 2.05 -14.32 -7.51
C PHE A 26 1.03 -14.85 -6.53
N VAL A 27 -0.21 -14.39 -6.59
CA VAL A 27 -1.26 -14.71 -5.62
C VAL A 27 -2.32 -15.65 -6.18
N ASP A 28 -2.96 -16.42 -5.32
CA ASP A 28 -4.06 -17.32 -5.72
C ASP A 28 -5.42 -16.61 -5.72
N LYS A 29 -5.55 -15.53 -4.96
CA LYS A 29 -6.78 -14.74 -4.85
C LYS A 29 -6.47 -13.26 -4.67
N ILE A 30 -7.29 -12.40 -5.23
CA ILE A 30 -7.26 -10.95 -5.08
C ILE A 30 -8.56 -10.54 -4.39
N VAL A 31 -8.43 -10.13 -3.14
CA VAL A 31 -9.55 -9.69 -2.30
C VAL A 31 -9.52 -8.17 -2.26
N ILE A 32 -10.55 -7.54 -2.77
CA ILE A 32 -10.65 -6.09 -2.84
C ILE A 32 -11.80 -5.62 -1.96
N SER A 33 -11.46 -4.98 -0.85
CA SER A 33 -12.43 -4.23 -0.06
C SER A 33 -12.55 -2.84 -0.68
N LEU A 34 -13.68 -2.57 -1.35
CA LEU A 34 -13.95 -1.33 -2.08
C LEU A 34 -14.80 -0.39 -1.22
N GLY A 35 -14.18 0.65 -0.69
CA GLY A 35 -14.82 1.65 0.15
C GLY A 35 -15.81 2.51 -0.64
N GLN A 36 -16.98 2.77 -0.06
CA GLN A 36 -18.01 3.64 -0.67
C GLN A 36 -17.82 5.12 -0.32
N ALA A 37 -17.09 5.42 0.75
CA ALA A 37 -16.79 6.78 1.19
C ALA A 37 -15.49 6.80 2.01
N PRO A 38 -14.87 8.00 2.23
CA PRO A 38 -13.70 8.15 3.10
C PRO A 38 -13.96 7.74 4.54
N TYR A 39 -12.88 7.47 5.27
CA TYR A 39 -12.93 7.22 6.71
C TYR A 39 -13.37 8.46 7.50
N ILE A 40 -14.11 8.25 8.59
CA ILE A 40 -14.56 9.32 9.48
C ILE A 40 -13.97 9.23 10.90
N ALA A 41 -13.28 8.15 11.22
CA ALA A 41 -12.74 7.95 12.58
C ALA A 41 -11.78 9.07 13.02
N TYR A 42 -11.00 9.62 12.07
CA TYR A 42 -10.02 10.67 12.36
C TYR A 42 -10.36 12.01 11.69
N ASN A 43 -11.26 12.02 10.72
CA ASN A 43 -11.78 13.22 10.07
C ASN A 43 -13.28 13.08 9.82
N PRO A 44 -14.14 13.47 10.80
CA PRO A 44 -15.60 13.36 10.66
C PRO A 44 -16.19 14.11 9.45
N LYS A 45 -15.47 15.11 8.93
CA LYS A 45 -15.89 15.90 7.76
C LYS A 45 -15.39 15.32 6.43
N ALA A 46 -14.58 14.26 6.42
CA ALA A 46 -13.99 13.71 5.20
C ALA A 46 -15.04 13.40 4.12
N ARG A 47 -16.20 12.88 4.51
CA ARG A 47 -17.31 12.57 3.58
C ARG A 47 -18.02 13.82 3.01
N GLN A 48 -17.81 14.97 3.61
CA GLN A 48 -18.34 16.24 3.11
C GLN A 48 -17.36 16.91 2.12
N THR A 49 -16.09 16.61 2.25
CA THR A 49 -15.01 17.20 1.46
C THR A 49 -14.83 16.52 0.10
N VAL A 50 -15.09 15.20 0.03
CA VAL A 50 -14.95 14.40 -1.20
C VAL A 50 -16.31 13.90 -1.62
N THR A 51 -16.87 14.52 -2.65
CA THR A 51 -18.20 14.21 -3.19
C THR A 51 -18.13 13.39 -4.47
N GLU A 52 -16.98 13.41 -5.17
CA GLU A 52 -16.80 12.72 -6.43
C GLU A 52 -16.07 11.39 -6.25
N ARG A 53 -16.54 10.38 -6.96
CA ARG A 53 -15.87 9.09 -7.12
C ARG A 53 -15.06 9.12 -8.41
N ASP A 54 -13.85 8.58 -8.35
CA ASP A 54 -13.06 8.29 -9.54
C ASP A 54 -13.50 6.96 -10.20
N ARG A 55 -12.80 6.51 -11.23
CA ARG A 55 -13.09 5.29 -11.95
C ARG A 55 -12.56 4.00 -11.30
N THR A 56 -12.09 4.05 -10.06
CA THR A 56 -11.56 2.87 -9.34
C THR A 56 -12.51 1.69 -9.39
N LYS A 57 -13.79 1.91 -9.11
CA LYS A 57 -14.81 0.84 -9.12
C LYS A 57 -14.95 0.20 -10.51
N GLU A 58 -15.01 1.01 -11.54
CA GLU A 58 -15.15 0.55 -12.94
C GLU A 58 -13.90 -0.25 -13.37
N ILE A 59 -12.70 0.21 -13.02
CA ILE A 59 -11.44 -0.49 -13.30
C ILE A 59 -11.44 -1.85 -12.61
N VAL A 60 -11.75 -1.90 -11.32
CA VAL A 60 -11.80 -3.14 -10.54
C VAL A 60 -12.82 -4.12 -11.12
N GLN A 61 -14.04 -3.66 -11.44
CA GLN A 61 -15.08 -4.50 -12.02
C GLN A 61 -14.69 -5.03 -13.40
N ARG A 62 -14.05 -4.22 -14.23
CA ARG A 62 -13.53 -4.64 -15.53
C ARG A 62 -12.46 -5.73 -15.40
N LEU A 63 -11.51 -5.56 -14.49
CA LEU A 63 -10.45 -6.55 -14.23
C LEU A 63 -11.01 -7.86 -13.67
N ALA A 64 -12.01 -7.77 -12.81
CA ALA A 64 -12.63 -8.92 -12.17
C ALA A 64 -13.64 -9.64 -13.09
N HIS A 65 -13.99 -9.07 -14.26
CA HIS A 65 -15.03 -9.62 -15.12
C HIS A 65 -14.69 -11.05 -15.58
N LYS A 66 -15.54 -12.02 -15.19
CA LYS A 66 -15.38 -13.46 -15.48
C LYS A 66 -14.06 -14.07 -14.98
N ASP A 67 -13.37 -13.43 -14.04
CA ASP A 67 -12.17 -13.95 -13.42
C ASP A 67 -12.44 -14.36 -11.96
N ASN A 68 -12.43 -15.65 -11.71
CA ASN A 68 -12.69 -16.23 -10.40
C ASN A 68 -11.58 -15.95 -9.38
N LYS A 69 -10.45 -15.39 -9.82
CA LYS A 69 -9.35 -14.97 -8.94
C LYS A 69 -9.72 -13.76 -8.08
N PHE A 70 -10.71 -12.97 -8.50
CA PHE A 70 -11.17 -11.80 -7.76
C PHE A 70 -12.27 -12.12 -6.76
N HIS A 71 -12.27 -11.40 -5.64
CA HIS A 71 -13.38 -11.30 -4.69
C HIS A 71 -13.52 -9.84 -4.26
N ILE A 72 -14.67 -9.24 -4.55
CA ILE A 72 -14.94 -7.83 -4.25
C ILE A 72 -15.92 -7.75 -3.08
N ILE A 73 -15.57 -6.95 -2.07
CA ILE A 73 -16.39 -6.62 -0.90
C ILE A 73 -16.65 -5.13 -0.96
N GLU A 74 -17.86 -4.73 -1.27
CA GLU A 74 -18.25 -3.32 -1.21
C GLU A 74 -18.80 -2.98 0.17
N GLY A 75 -18.38 -1.83 0.74
CA GLY A 75 -18.83 -1.45 2.06
C GLY A 75 -18.52 -0.01 2.45
N LEU A 76 -19.05 0.33 3.62
CA LEU A 76 -18.83 1.62 4.25
C LEU A 76 -18.17 1.37 5.60
N TRP A 77 -16.90 1.77 5.71
CA TRP A 77 -16.10 1.59 6.93
C TRP A 77 -15.79 2.94 7.57
N SER A 78 -15.73 2.96 8.90
CA SER A 78 -15.42 4.16 9.65
C SER A 78 -13.92 4.41 9.75
N SER A 79 -13.11 3.36 9.67
CA SER A 79 -11.66 3.40 9.80
C SER A 79 -10.96 2.47 8.81
N GLU A 80 -9.68 2.74 8.57
CA GLU A 80 -8.82 1.86 7.78
C GLU A 80 -8.71 0.45 8.39
N THR A 81 -8.69 0.35 9.71
CA THR A 81 -8.65 -0.92 10.44
C THR A 81 -9.87 -1.79 10.13
N GLU A 82 -11.07 -1.23 10.19
CA GLU A 82 -12.30 -1.95 9.82
C GLU A 82 -12.27 -2.38 8.35
N HIS A 83 -11.81 -1.50 7.47
CA HIS A 83 -11.72 -1.74 6.05
C HIS A 83 -10.76 -2.90 5.72
N ARG A 84 -9.55 -2.90 6.28
CA ARG A 84 -8.57 -3.99 6.14
C ARG A 84 -9.07 -5.31 6.71
N ASN A 85 -9.77 -5.25 7.84
CA ASN A 85 -10.33 -6.44 8.48
C ASN A 85 -11.40 -7.13 7.63
N ALA A 86 -12.13 -6.42 6.78
CA ALA A 86 -13.10 -7.04 5.87
C ALA A 86 -12.44 -8.02 4.90
N GLY A 87 -11.34 -7.61 4.26
CA GLY A 87 -10.57 -8.49 3.35
C GLY A 87 -9.86 -9.62 4.10
N MET A 88 -9.27 -9.32 5.27
CA MET A 88 -8.60 -10.32 6.09
C MET A 88 -9.57 -11.40 6.57
N LYS A 89 -10.79 -11.04 6.97
CA LYS A 89 -11.83 -11.99 7.37
C LYS A 89 -12.11 -13.01 6.26
N TYR A 90 -12.24 -12.54 5.02
CA TYR A 90 -12.40 -13.44 3.87
C TYR A 90 -11.25 -14.46 3.77
N CYS A 91 -10.00 -14.02 3.93
CA CYS A 91 -8.85 -14.91 3.87
C CYS A 91 -8.87 -15.98 4.97
N LEU A 92 -9.32 -15.63 6.18
CA LEU A 92 -9.46 -16.56 7.30
C LEU A 92 -10.53 -17.63 7.05
N GLU A 93 -11.64 -17.24 6.43
CA GLU A 93 -12.79 -18.11 6.16
C GLU A 93 -12.56 -19.03 4.94
N ASN A 94 -11.58 -18.71 4.07
CA ASN A 94 -11.35 -19.41 2.80
C ASN A 94 -10.00 -20.15 2.70
N ASP A 95 -9.40 -20.50 3.84
CA ASP A 95 -8.26 -21.42 3.93
C ASP A 95 -6.99 -20.98 3.18
N PHE A 96 -6.66 -19.67 3.24
CA PHE A 96 -5.38 -19.17 2.78
C PHE A 96 -4.29 -19.43 3.82
N ASP A 97 -3.05 -19.66 3.35
CA ASP A 97 -1.88 -19.83 4.22
C ASP A 97 -1.27 -18.49 4.59
N TYR A 98 -1.27 -17.56 3.65
CA TYR A 98 -0.74 -16.21 3.80
C TYR A 98 -1.67 -15.18 3.17
N TYR A 99 -1.60 -13.94 3.66
CA TYR A 99 -2.12 -12.79 2.93
C TYR A 99 -1.03 -11.74 2.72
N LEU A 100 -1.04 -11.14 1.54
CA LEU A 100 -0.25 -9.96 1.17
C LEU A 100 -1.14 -8.74 1.38
N LEU A 101 -0.80 -7.91 2.36
CA LEU A 101 -1.43 -6.60 2.54
C LEU A 101 -0.80 -5.62 1.57
N ILE A 102 -1.61 -5.00 0.72
CA ILE A 102 -1.12 -4.15 -0.36
C ILE A 102 -1.99 -2.90 -0.50
N ASP A 103 -1.36 -1.75 -0.62
CA ASP A 103 -2.03 -0.50 -0.94
C ASP A 103 -2.11 -0.34 -2.48
N ALA A 104 -3.12 0.37 -2.98
CA ALA A 104 -3.39 0.45 -4.42
C ALA A 104 -2.26 1.12 -5.23
N ASP A 105 -1.44 1.94 -4.60
CA ASP A 105 -0.28 2.63 -5.17
C ASP A 105 1.06 1.92 -4.90
N GLU A 106 1.01 0.61 -4.60
CA GLU A 106 2.17 -0.27 -4.47
C GLU A 106 2.26 -1.22 -5.65
N VAL A 107 3.42 -1.30 -6.27
CA VAL A 107 3.68 -2.14 -7.45
C VAL A 107 4.91 -2.99 -7.23
N TYR A 108 4.89 -4.23 -7.72
CA TYR A 108 5.95 -5.22 -7.47
C TYR A 108 6.64 -5.64 -8.77
N ARG A 109 7.92 -5.99 -8.68
CA ARG A 109 8.63 -6.68 -9.77
C ARG A 109 8.42 -8.19 -9.65
N LYS A 110 8.33 -8.86 -10.77
CA LYS A 110 8.13 -10.32 -10.84
C LYS A 110 9.31 -11.09 -10.22
N ASP A 111 10.53 -10.68 -10.48
CA ASP A 111 11.74 -11.28 -9.92
C ASP A 111 11.83 -11.09 -8.39
N HIS A 112 11.44 -9.92 -7.88
CA HIS A 112 11.35 -9.66 -6.45
C HIS A 112 10.30 -10.57 -5.78
N LEU A 113 9.12 -10.74 -6.38
CA LEU A 113 8.09 -11.64 -5.86
C LEU A 113 8.55 -13.11 -5.88
N GLN A 114 9.34 -13.52 -6.86
CA GLN A 114 9.95 -14.84 -6.89
C GLN A 114 10.95 -15.03 -5.73
N ALA A 115 11.77 -14.03 -5.42
CA ALA A 115 12.66 -14.05 -4.27
C ALA A 115 11.88 -14.15 -2.95
N VAL A 116 10.81 -13.34 -2.81
CA VAL A 116 9.89 -13.39 -1.66
C VAL A 116 9.27 -14.78 -1.50
N SER A 117 8.79 -15.40 -2.58
CA SER A 117 8.21 -16.76 -2.55
C SER A 117 9.20 -17.79 -2.04
N LYS A 118 10.47 -17.73 -2.51
CA LYS A 118 11.54 -18.61 -2.02
C LYS A 118 11.82 -18.42 -0.53
N ARG A 119 11.81 -17.17 -0.05
CA ARG A 119 12.00 -16.86 1.37
C ARG A 119 10.86 -17.41 2.23
N ILE A 120 9.61 -17.27 1.80
CA ILE A 120 8.45 -17.81 2.51
C ILE A 120 8.55 -19.35 2.59
N ALA A 121 8.85 -20.02 1.47
CA ALA A 121 8.94 -21.46 1.41
C ALA A 121 10.08 -22.03 2.28
N ALA A 122 11.22 -21.32 2.34
CA ALA A 122 12.37 -21.71 3.15
C ALA A 122 12.20 -21.46 4.65
N ASN A 123 11.22 -20.64 5.06
CA ASN A 123 11.05 -20.21 6.45
C ASN A 123 9.59 -20.36 6.92
N PRO A 124 9.06 -21.58 6.95
CA PRO A 124 7.65 -21.83 7.28
C PRO A 124 7.27 -21.48 8.72
N GLN A 125 8.24 -21.27 9.63
CA GLN A 125 8.03 -20.81 11.00
C GLN A 125 7.76 -19.31 11.09
N VAL A 126 8.19 -18.53 10.08
CA VAL A 126 8.04 -17.07 10.07
C VAL A 126 6.58 -16.68 9.90
N GLY A 127 6.10 -15.82 10.78
CA GLY A 127 4.73 -15.33 10.80
C GLY A 127 4.52 -14.03 10.05
N THR A 128 5.60 -13.25 9.84
CA THR A 128 5.50 -11.94 9.19
C THR A 128 6.74 -11.64 8.38
N PHE A 129 6.56 -11.20 7.13
CA PHE A 129 7.65 -10.73 6.28
C PHE A 129 7.54 -9.21 6.07
N VAL A 130 8.65 -8.54 6.31
CA VAL A 130 8.82 -7.09 6.13
C VAL A 130 9.56 -6.88 4.81
N ILE A 131 9.00 -6.05 3.94
CA ILE A 131 9.59 -5.71 2.65
C ILE A 131 9.75 -4.18 2.62
N ARG A 132 10.94 -3.69 2.29
CA ARG A 132 11.20 -2.25 2.14
C ARG A 132 10.73 -1.73 0.80
N CYS A 133 10.60 -0.40 0.68
CA CYS A 133 10.19 0.25 -0.57
C CYS A 133 10.92 1.57 -0.78
N PRO A 134 11.28 1.93 -2.02
CA PRO A 134 11.45 3.33 -2.39
C PRO A 134 10.09 4.03 -2.38
N ILE A 135 10.05 5.30 -1.96
CA ILE A 135 8.84 6.13 -1.99
C ILE A 135 9.01 7.19 -3.06
N PHE A 136 8.10 7.19 -4.03
CA PHE A 136 8.14 8.12 -5.16
C PHE A 136 7.53 9.47 -4.83
N TRP A 137 8.13 10.54 -5.39
CA TRP A 137 7.83 11.92 -5.08
C TRP A 137 7.61 12.74 -6.34
N ARG A 138 6.36 13.12 -6.62
CA ARG A 138 5.92 13.92 -7.79
C ARG A 138 6.41 13.46 -9.17
N SER A 139 7.06 12.31 -9.24
CA SER A 139 7.63 11.76 -10.47
C SER A 139 7.98 10.29 -10.26
N PHE A 140 8.21 9.55 -11.35
CA PHE A 140 8.81 8.21 -11.29
C PHE A 140 10.35 8.25 -11.28
N LYS A 141 10.93 9.43 -11.47
CA LYS A 141 12.37 9.66 -11.46
C LYS A 141 12.91 10.15 -10.11
N TYR A 142 12.06 10.61 -9.22
CA TYR A 142 12.46 11.11 -7.89
C TYR A 142 11.89 10.22 -6.80
N ARG A 143 12.78 9.69 -5.96
CA ARG A 143 12.37 8.76 -4.89
C ARG A 143 13.27 8.84 -3.67
N ILE A 144 12.71 8.53 -2.53
CA ILE A 144 13.45 8.30 -1.30
C ILE A 144 13.91 6.84 -1.32
N PRO A 145 15.23 6.56 -1.26
CA PRO A 145 15.75 5.19 -1.28
C PRO A 145 15.29 4.37 -0.08
N PRO A 146 15.02 3.06 -0.23
CA PRO A 146 14.51 2.20 0.85
C PRO A 146 15.48 2.11 2.04
N GLN A 147 16.78 2.27 1.83
CA GLN A 147 17.80 2.24 2.89
C GLN A 147 17.74 3.46 3.80
N ARG A 148 17.17 4.57 3.32
CA ARG A 148 17.05 5.83 4.05
C ARG A 148 15.72 6.02 4.76
N ILE A 149 14.78 5.10 4.56
CA ILE A 149 13.47 5.14 5.19
C ILE A 149 13.53 4.32 6.48
N ALA A 150 13.28 4.97 7.61
CA ALA A 150 13.23 4.30 8.91
C ALA A 150 12.01 3.36 9.03
N TRP A 151 10.94 3.64 8.29
CA TRP A 151 9.73 2.84 8.26
C TRP A 151 9.92 1.54 7.46
N CYS A 152 9.51 0.42 8.04
CA CYS A 152 9.62 -0.90 7.44
C CYS A 152 8.25 -1.58 7.46
N PRO A 153 7.48 -1.51 6.37
CA PRO A 153 6.13 -2.04 6.36
C PRO A 153 6.12 -3.57 6.37
N ARG A 154 5.26 -4.11 7.21
CA ARG A 154 4.91 -5.52 7.20
C ARG A 154 3.93 -5.76 6.07
N ARG A 155 4.25 -6.64 5.13
CA ARG A 155 3.42 -6.85 3.95
C ARG A 155 2.84 -8.25 3.84
N ILE A 156 3.54 -9.28 4.31
CA ILE A 156 3.07 -10.66 4.21
C ILE A 156 2.90 -11.25 5.59
N PHE A 157 1.74 -11.83 5.83
CA PHE A 157 1.36 -12.39 7.11
C PHE A 157 0.87 -13.81 6.96
N LYS A 158 1.40 -14.72 7.79
CA LYS A 158 0.94 -16.09 7.87
C LYS A 158 -0.38 -16.17 8.62
N ILE A 159 -1.34 -16.85 8.02
CA ILE A 159 -2.63 -17.13 8.66
C ILE A 159 -2.48 -18.41 9.48
N THR A 160 -2.61 -18.32 10.81
CA THR A 160 -2.52 -19.47 11.70
C THR A 160 -3.86 -19.73 12.36
N ARG A 161 -4.49 -20.87 12.03
CA ARG A 161 -5.78 -21.29 12.60
C ARG A 161 -5.72 -21.65 14.07
N LYS A 162 -4.56 -22.12 14.57
CA LYS A 162 -4.37 -22.52 15.98
C LYS A 162 -4.41 -21.33 16.95
N ARG A 163 -4.21 -20.14 16.47
CA ARG A 163 -4.45 -18.93 17.23
C ARG A 163 -5.82 -18.47 16.79
N ASN A 164 -6.77 -18.65 17.67
CA ASN A 164 -8.09 -18.08 17.56
C ASN A 164 -7.95 -16.61 17.14
N ILE A 165 -7.76 -16.35 15.85
CA ILE A 165 -7.76 -14.99 15.32
C ILE A 165 -9.16 -14.41 15.56
N LEU A 166 -10.17 -15.25 15.69
CA LEU A 166 -11.47 -14.90 16.27
C LEU A 166 -11.38 -14.45 17.74
N GLY A 167 -10.32 -14.80 18.48
CA GLY A 167 -10.04 -14.28 19.83
C GLY A 167 -9.15 -13.02 19.81
N ILE A 168 -8.58 -12.62 18.68
CA ILE A 168 -8.00 -11.29 18.50
C ILE A 168 -9.20 -10.37 18.36
N LYS A 169 -9.47 -9.58 19.40
CA LYS A 169 -10.50 -8.55 19.33
C LYS A 169 -10.24 -7.70 18.08
N LEU A 170 -11.09 -7.82 17.07
CA LEU A 170 -11.18 -6.82 16.04
C LEU A 170 -11.55 -5.49 16.72
N PRO A 171 -10.93 -4.38 16.35
CA PRO A 171 -10.19 -4.12 15.13
C PRO A 171 -8.73 -4.56 15.22
N TYR A 172 -8.29 -5.33 14.25
CA TYR A 172 -6.92 -5.76 14.10
C TYR A 172 -6.22 -4.94 13.02
N ASP A 173 -5.43 -3.99 13.42
CA ASP A 173 -4.54 -3.29 12.50
C ASP A 173 -3.17 -3.98 12.53
N CYS A 174 -2.86 -4.70 11.46
CA CYS A 174 -1.57 -5.38 11.30
C CYS A 174 -0.36 -4.42 11.32
N ARG A 175 -0.58 -3.09 11.19
CA ARG A 175 0.45 -2.07 11.41
C ARG A 175 0.84 -1.93 12.88
N PHE A 176 -0.12 -2.15 13.77
CA PHE A 176 0.03 -1.96 15.22
C PHE A 176 0.28 -3.24 16.01
N ILE A 177 0.75 -4.29 15.36
CA ILE A 177 1.42 -5.33 16.10
C ILE A 177 2.76 -4.72 16.51
N GLY A 178 2.64 -3.86 17.52
CA GLY A 178 3.72 -3.06 18.02
C GLY A 178 4.89 -3.93 18.44
N GLU A 179 6.03 -3.32 18.54
CA GLU A 179 7.30 -3.92 18.93
C GLU A 179 7.22 -4.82 20.16
N ASN A 180 6.17 -4.69 20.97
CA ASN A 180 5.95 -5.42 22.22
C ASN A 180 4.89 -6.54 22.17
N LYS A 181 4.26 -6.83 21.02
CA LYS A 181 3.25 -7.91 20.88
C LYS A 181 3.62 -8.95 19.82
N THR A 182 4.89 -9.13 19.57
CA THR A 182 5.46 -10.07 18.59
C THR A 182 5.08 -11.52 18.83
N ASN A 183 4.68 -11.89 20.03
CA ASN A 183 4.41 -13.28 20.40
C ASN A 183 3.14 -13.88 19.80
N SER A 184 2.26 -13.09 19.20
CA SER A 184 1.01 -13.58 18.63
C SER A 184 1.09 -13.96 17.15
N LEU A 185 2.02 -13.41 16.37
CA LEU A 185 2.14 -13.66 14.92
C LEU A 185 3.36 -14.50 14.50
N GLY A 186 4.13 -15.00 15.45
CA GLY A 186 5.36 -15.73 15.15
C GLY A 186 6.55 -14.82 14.90
N GLU A 187 7.59 -15.39 14.32
CA GLU A 187 8.84 -14.70 13.98
C GLU A 187 8.61 -13.64 12.89
N VAL A 188 9.35 -12.53 12.97
CA VAL A 188 9.37 -11.47 11.96
C VAL A 188 10.67 -11.56 11.16
N MET A 189 10.56 -11.65 9.84
CA MET A 189 11.71 -11.66 8.94
C MET A 189 11.73 -10.42 8.05
N HIS A 190 12.87 -9.73 8.04
CA HIS A 190 13.14 -8.65 7.10
C HIS A 190 13.77 -9.22 5.83
N ILE A 191 13.15 -8.96 4.68
CA ILE A 191 13.73 -9.29 3.38
C ILE A 191 14.73 -8.20 3.02
N PRO A 192 15.99 -8.55 2.70
CA PRO A 192 17.00 -7.58 2.32
C PRO A 192 16.59 -6.78 1.09
N PRO A 193 16.76 -5.45 1.05
CA PRO A 193 16.36 -4.61 -0.09
C PRO A 193 17.05 -4.97 -1.42
N GLU A 194 18.22 -5.59 -1.37
CA GLU A 194 18.95 -6.11 -2.52
C GLU A 194 18.31 -7.37 -3.12
N GLU A 195 17.47 -8.08 -2.36
CA GLU A 195 16.73 -9.24 -2.84
C GLU A 195 15.34 -8.88 -3.33
N ALA A 196 14.62 -8.04 -2.56
CA ALA A 196 13.29 -7.60 -2.96
C ALA A 196 12.89 -6.29 -2.28
N VAL A 197 12.28 -5.43 -3.08
CA VAL A 197 11.53 -4.24 -2.66
C VAL A 197 10.19 -4.22 -3.38
N PHE A 198 9.21 -3.51 -2.83
CA PHE A 198 8.06 -3.03 -3.60
C PHE A 198 8.22 -1.53 -3.87
N TYR A 199 7.49 -0.99 -4.83
CA TYR A 199 7.60 0.40 -5.30
C TYR A 199 6.35 1.16 -4.89
N HIS A 200 6.51 2.19 -4.05
CA HIS A 200 5.38 2.90 -3.42
C HIS A 200 5.24 4.31 -3.99
N PHE A 201 4.18 4.52 -4.76
CA PHE A 201 3.92 5.77 -5.48
C PHE A 201 3.09 6.79 -4.68
N SER A 202 3.23 6.77 -3.36
CA SER A 202 2.38 7.50 -2.41
C SER A 202 2.27 9.01 -2.69
N TYR A 203 3.37 9.64 -3.15
CA TYR A 203 3.44 11.08 -3.42
C TYR A 203 3.68 11.42 -4.90
N ALA A 204 3.63 10.43 -5.79
CA ALA A 204 3.72 10.59 -7.23
C ALA A 204 2.30 10.68 -7.82
N LYS A 205 1.59 11.73 -7.51
CA LYS A 205 0.18 11.97 -7.86
C LYS A 205 0.02 13.36 -8.45
N THR A 206 -1.10 13.62 -9.16
CA THR A 206 -1.44 14.98 -9.59
C THR A 206 -1.81 15.85 -8.40
N PRO A 207 -1.77 17.19 -8.51
CA PRO A 207 -2.17 18.11 -7.45
C PRO A 207 -3.59 17.86 -6.92
N LYS A 208 -4.53 17.56 -7.81
CA LYS A 208 -5.92 17.25 -7.45
C LYS A 208 -5.99 16.02 -6.57
N VAL A 209 -5.41 14.91 -7.03
CA VAL A 209 -5.42 13.62 -6.34
C VAL A 209 -4.66 13.70 -5.01
N MET A 210 -3.56 14.45 -4.95
CA MET A 210 -2.81 14.65 -3.71
C MET A 210 -3.64 15.38 -2.65
N LYS A 211 -4.33 16.46 -3.02
CA LYS A 211 -5.21 17.19 -2.07
C LYS A 211 -6.34 16.31 -1.55
N GLU A 212 -6.94 15.52 -2.42
CA GLU A 212 -7.98 14.56 -2.04
C GLU A 212 -7.43 13.51 -1.06
N LYS A 213 -6.29 12.88 -1.39
CA LYS A 213 -5.62 11.91 -0.53
C LYS A 213 -5.35 12.49 0.87
N LEU A 214 -4.78 13.69 0.96
CA LEU A 214 -4.47 14.34 2.24
C LEU A 214 -5.70 14.60 3.11
N SER A 215 -6.88 14.77 2.50
CA SER A 215 -8.12 14.97 3.24
C SER A 215 -8.83 13.68 3.67
N THR A 216 -8.48 12.54 3.08
CA THR A 216 -9.25 11.29 3.20
C THR A 216 -8.49 10.12 3.82
N PHE A 217 -7.17 10.11 3.78
CA PHE A 217 -6.38 8.98 4.31
C PHE A 217 -6.36 8.95 5.86
N SER A 218 -6.00 7.82 6.42
CA SER A 218 -6.09 7.55 7.87
C SER A 218 -5.26 8.49 8.75
N HIS A 219 -4.20 9.10 8.21
CA HIS A 219 -3.32 10.04 8.91
C HIS A 219 -3.62 11.53 8.59
N ALA A 220 -4.78 11.84 8.03
CA ALA A 220 -5.14 13.22 7.67
C ALA A 220 -5.05 14.21 8.85
N HIS A 221 -5.30 13.74 10.06
CA HIS A 221 -5.24 14.53 11.29
C HIS A 221 -3.80 14.76 11.83
N GLU A 222 -2.83 14.06 11.29
CA GLU A 222 -1.41 14.13 11.70
C GLU A 222 -0.58 15.03 10.76
N ILE A 223 -1.18 15.52 9.66
CA ILE A 223 -0.46 16.31 8.66
C ILE A 223 -0.03 17.64 9.27
N LEU A 224 1.24 18.01 9.03
CA LEU A 224 1.78 19.30 9.43
C LEU A 224 1.06 20.43 8.71
N ASP A 225 0.76 21.50 9.45
CA ASP A 225 0.08 22.68 8.93
C ASP A 225 0.81 23.27 7.71
N GLY A 226 0.05 23.52 6.64
CA GLY A 226 0.60 24.07 5.40
C GLY A 226 1.54 23.15 4.63
N TRP A 227 1.65 21.87 4.98
CA TRP A 227 2.58 20.95 4.33
C TRP A 227 2.38 20.88 2.80
N TYR A 228 1.13 20.81 2.33
CA TYR A 228 0.85 20.77 0.89
C TYR A 228 1.45 21.99 0.18
N ASP A 229 1.18 23.20 0.67
CA ASP A 229 1.58 24.45 0.04
C ASP A 229 3.08 24.76 0.22
N ASN A 230 3.67 24.38 1.37
CA ASN A 230 5.05 24.73 1.72
C ASN A 230 6.07 23.65 1.31
N VAL A 231 5.67 22.40 1.17
CA VAL A 231 6.56 21.27 0.87
C VAL A 231 6.22 20.65 -0.47
N TRP A 232 5.03 20.04 -0.62
CA TRP A 232 4.73 19.23 -1.78
C TRP A 232 4.57 20.08 -3.06
N SER A 233 3.81 21.17 -3.02
CA SER A 233 3.56 22.02 -4.23
C SER A 233 4.77 22.84 -4.65
N ARG A 234 5.63 23.23 -3.71
CA ARG A 234 6.84 24.02 -3.98
C ARG A 234 8.03 23.17 -4.40
N TRP A 235 7.95 21.88 -4.22
CA TRP A 235 9.05 21.00 -4.59
C TRP A 235 9.30 21.03 -6.10
N SER A 236 10.56 21.05 -6.48
CA SER A 236 11.02 20.94 -7.86
C SER A 236 12.29 20.07 -7.93
N PRO A 237 12.68 19.57 -9.11
CA PRO A 237 13.91 18.79 -9.29
C PRO A 237 15.17 19.45 -8.76
N ASN A 238 15.22 20.78 -8.77
CA ASN A 238 16.37 21.58 -8.31
C ASN A 238 16.24 22.03 -6.86
N SER A 239 15.20 21.63 -6.14
CA SER A 239 15.02 21.99 -4.75
C SER A 239 15.94 21.15 -3.85
N ASP A 240 16.47 21.77 -2.80
CA ASP A 240 17.22 21.10 -1.74
C ASP A 240 16.32 20.71 -0.55
N MET A 241 15.01 20.64 -0.77
CA MET A 241 14.03 20.32 0.26
C MET A 241 14.34 18.98 0.93
N ARG A 242 14.34 19.01 2.26
CA ARG A 242 14.57 17.87 3.13
C ARG A 242 13.41 17.67 4.08
N ASN A 243 13.36 16.54 4.76
CA ASN A 243 12.32 16.24 5.73
C ASN A 243 10.91 16.39 5.14
N ILE A 244 10.70 15.77 3.98
CA ILE A 244 9.54 16.02 3.11
C ILE A 244 8.26 15.27 3.49
N HIS A 245 8.30 14.36 4.46
CA HIS A 245 7.11 13.58 4.83
C HIS A 245 6.06 14.42 5.57
N PRO A 246 4.74 14.24 5.30
CA PRO A 246 3.69 15.06 5.87
C PRO A 246 3.48 14.93 7.38
N THR A 247 3.76 13.76 7.96
CA THR A 247 3.50 13.48 9.38
C THR A 247 4.78 13.20 10.18
N GLU A 248 5.82 12.69 9.54
CA GLU A 248 7.08 12.30 10.18
C GLU A 248 8.30 12.82 9.39
N PRO A 249 8.46 14.15 9.25
CA PRO A 249 9.44 14.73 8.34
C PRO A 249 10.87 14.27 8.63
N THR A 250 11.26 14.16 9.90
CA THR A 250 12.63 13.79 10.30
C THR A 250 13.00 12.34 9.93
N LYS A 251 12.04 11.50 9.63
CA LYS A 251 12.25 10.10 9.22
C LYS A 251 12.42 9.94 7.72
N PHE A 252 12.15 10.98 6.94
CA PHE A 252 12.14 10.93 5.49
C PHE A 252 13.04 12.05 4.93
N PRO A 253 14.18 11.69 4.33
CA PRO A 253 15.09 12.66 3.73
C PRO A 253 14.53 13.25 2.42
N ALA A 254 15.37 13.95 1.66
CA ALA A 254 15.02 14.43 0.33
C ALA A 254 14.82 13.28 -0.66
N ALA A 255 14.00 13.50 -1.68
CA ALA A 255 13.94 12.63 -2.82
C ALA A 255 15.19 12.80 -3.70
N GLU A 256 15.70 11.69 -4.25
CA GLU A 256 16.88 11.64 -5.10
C GLU A 256 16.46 11.24 -6.52
N TYR A 257 17.15 11.85 -7.51
CA TYR A 257 16.95 11.47 -8.91
C TYR A 257 17.50 10.05 -9.17
N ARG A 258 16.72 9.27 -9.91
CA ARG A 258 17.14 8.00 -10.47
C ARG A 258 16.31 7.68 -11.71
N GLU A 259 16.96 7.21 -12.77
CA GLU A 259 16.25 6.74 -13.96
C GLU A 259 15.24 5.63 -13.60
N PRO A 260 14.07 5.61 -14.25
CA PRO A 260 12.99 4.67 -13.93
C PRO A 260 13.16 3.27 -14.55
N ASP A 261 14.37 2.93 -15.00
CA ASP A 261 14.70 1.68 -15.70
C ASP A 261 14.55 0.42 -14.82
N ASP A 262 14.63 0.58 -13.50
CA ASP A 262 14.45 -0.50 -12.53
C ASP A 262 12.99 -0.69 -12.07
N LEU A 263 12.05 0.09 -12.59
CA LEU A 263 10.63 -0.04 -12.24
C LEU A 263 10.03 -1.36 -12.74
N PRO A 264 8.96 -1.85 -12.11
CA PRO A 264 8.19 -2.97 -12.63
C PRO A 264 7.77 -2.74 -14.08
N GLU A 265 7.86 -3.76 -14.94
CA GLU A 265 7.58 -3.64 -16.37
C GLU A 265 6.21 -3.04 -16.67
N VAL A 266 5.20 -3.37 -15.84
CA VAL A 266 3.85 -2.84 -15.97
C VAL A 266 3.80 -1.31 -15.92
N MET A 267 4.75 -0.68 -15.21
CA MET A 267 4.80 0.79 -15.04
C MET A 267 5.26 1.53 -16.29
N LYS A 268 5.92 0.86 -17.25
CA LYS A 268 6.33 1.49 -18.51
C LYS A 268 5.17 2.01 -19.35
N SER A 269 3.99 1.42 -19.19
CA SER A 269 2.75 1.87 -19.84
C SER A 269 1.95 2.90 -19.05
N HIS A 270 2.42 3.27 -17.85
CA HIS A 270 1.72 4.25 -17.02
C HIS A 270 1.83 5.66 -17.60
N PRO A 271 0.75 6.46 -17.63
CA PRO A 271 0.77 7.82 -18.17
C PRO A 271 1.88 8.72 -17.61
N TYR A 272 2.26 8.52 -16.34
CA TYR A 272 3.27 9.35 -15.66
C TYR A 272 4.72 8.88 -15.89
N TYR A 273 4.95 7.75 -16.59
CA TYR A 273 6.28 7.14 -16.71
C TYR A 273 7.37 8.07 -17.23
N ASN A 274 7.04 8.86 -18.24
CA ASN A 274 7.98 9.78 -18.90
C ASN A 274 7.91 11.21 -18.35
N MET A 275 7.03 11.50 -17.40
CA MET A 275 6.89 12.84 -16.85
C MET A 275 8.07 13.18 -15.95
N GLU A 276 8.62 14.39 -16.10
CA GLU A 276 9.65 14.91 -15.18
C GLU A 276 9.02 15.24 -13.83
N VAL A 277 7.87 15.90 -13.85
CA VAL A 277 7.02 16.19 -12.68
C VAL A 277 5.58 15.91 -13.08
N ILE A 278 4.84 15.25 -12.21
CA ILE A 278 3.41 14.97 -12.39
C ILE A 278 2.62 16.23 -11.99
N GLU A 279 1.91 16.80 -12.98
CA GLU A 279 1.14 18.05 -12.87
C GLU A 279 -0.39 17.80 -12.88
#